data_49a0b34e67aff85d4c9dff47d74aec43
#
_entry.id   49a0b34e67aff85d4c9dff47d74aec43
#
_cell.length_a   1.000
_cell.length_b   1.000
_cell.length_c   1.000
_cell.angle_alpha   90.00
_cell.angle_beta   90.00
_cell.angle_gamma   90.00
#
_symmetry.space_group_name_H-M   'P 1'
#
loop_
_entity.id
_entity.type
_entity.pdbx_description
1 polymer ?
#
loop_
_entity_poly.entity_id
_entity_poly.type
_entity_poly.pdbx_seq_one_letter_code
_entity_poly.pdbx_strand_id
1 'polypeptide(L)'
;MIDLGNGIKTNAQLTYPVIGGNGSGKYPGVLLITGSGAEDMNETAGLIRIDNKTGQKIYPPTPIFQIAEYLSERGFAVLRYDKRGVGTNHTILDSNVWGNLTFSNLIEDANKALAVLINQPEVDANKITVLGHSEGTLISPRIAIDNPNKVKNIVLMGTVAQNMSDILYFQTVTLPISYAQKVLDKNHNGLLSIQEASKDVRFQRLIGGNIRLILTQNLPNGTRILNPKDNPNNDTYINIDTELRPALIEQAKSFFSPSRQMVGAPATATTSKKCINLEGCPMYSESVLAFESNLNSISKVPPNTSILIMNGENDTQTPVHGALLLQQKLTEIKHPDHILITYPSLGHEFYPSSQWQTEHGPIPPYILADLYSWLESHSGFTRLPALIPSSNSTAK
;
A
#
# COMPACT_ATOMS: atom_id res chain seq x y z
N MET A 1 -2.52 3.61 -22.92
CA MET A 1 -3.58 4.28 -22.12
C MET A 1 -4.78 3.35 -22.00
N ILE A 2 -5.44 3.37 -20.85
CA ILE A 2 -6.67 2.62 -20.55
C ILE A 2 -7.84 3.62 -20.50
N ASP A 3 -8.94 3.28 -21.16
CA ASP A 3 -10.20 4.02 -21.06
C ASP A 3 -10.97 3.53 -19.83
N LEU A 4 -11.14 4.41 -18.84
CA LEU A 4 -11.84 4.13 -17.60
C LEU A 4 -13.35 4.49 -17.67
N GLY A 5 -13.83 4.87 -18.87
CA GLY A 5 -15.20 5.30 -19.11
C GLY A 5 -15.44 6.76 -18.71
N ASN A 6 -16.60 7.28 -19.10
CA ASN A 6 -17.01 8.68 -18.82
C ASN A 6 -15.98 9.73 -19.25
N GLY A 7 -15.20 9.46 -20.31
CA GLY A 7 -14.15 10.35 -20.79
C GLY A 7 -12.86 10.33 -19.97
N ILE A 8 -12.78 9.52 -18.90
CA ILE A 8 -11.59 9.38 -18.06
C ILE A 8 -10.65 8.37 -18.70
N LYS A 9 -9.38 8.74 -18.86
CA LYS A 9 -8.32 7.87 -19.34
C LYS A 9 -7.15 7.91 -18.38
N THR A 10 -6.44 6.78 -18.25
CA THR A 10 -5.23 6.70 -17.46
C THR A 10 -4.06 6.13 -18.25
N ASN A 11 -2.83 6.49 -17.82
CA ASN A 11 -1.64 5.89 -18.40
C ASN A 11 -1.49 4.45 -17.95
N ALA A 12 -0.93 3.63 -18.82
CA ALA A 12 -0.61 2.25 -18.50
C ALA A 12 0.59 1.79 -19.34
N GLN A 13 1.33 0.83 -18.83
CA GLN A 13 2.46 0.24 -19.51
C GLN A 13 2.40 -1.28 -19.39
N LEU A 14 2.44 -1.96 -20.54
CA LEU A 14 2.67 -3.39 -20.63
C LEU A 14 4.16 -3.61 -20.86
N THR A 15 4.80 -4.40 -20.02
CA THR A 15 6.20 -4.81 -20.12
C THR A 15 6.23 -6.33 -20.30
N TYR A 16 6.96 -6.82 -21.30
CA TYR A 16 7.10 -8.25 -21.58
C TYR A 16 8.48 -8.54 -22.18
N PRO A 17 8.92 -9.82 -22.20
CA PRO A 17 10.25 -10.17 -22.69
C PRO A 17 10.42 -9.79 -24.17
N VAL A 18 11.52 -9.15 -24.49
CA VAL A 18 11.97 -9.00 -25.88
C VAL A 18 12.82 -10.21 -26.22
N ILE A 19 12.19 -11.31 -26.61
CA ILE A 19 12.93 -12.47 -27.10
C ILE A 19 13.17 -12.26 -28.61
N GLY A 20 14.41 -12.03 -28.97
CA GLY A 20 14.85 -12.16 -30.35
C GLY A 20 14.78 -13.64 -30.75
N GLY A 21 13.73 -14.04 -31.47
CA GLY A 21 13.66 -15.38 -32.06
C GLY A 21 12.32 -16.09 -31.87
N ASN A 22 11.63 -16.31 -32.96
CA ASN A 22 10.70 -17.41 -33.32
C ASN A 22 9.78 -18.08 -32.26
N GLY A 23 9.59 -17.50 -31.09
CA GLY A 23 8.64 -18.01 -30.13
C GLY A 23 7.26 -17.38 -30.33
N SER A 24 6.37 -18.07 -31.00
CA SER A 24 4.94 -17.74 -31.10
C SER A 24 4.16 -17.95 -29.80
N GLY A 25 4.85 -17.99 -28.65
CA GLY A 25 4.25 -18.25 -27.35
C GLY A 25 3.73 -16.98 -26.70
N LYS A 26 2.52 -17.06 -26.16
CA LYS A 26 1.95 -16.03 -25.27
C LYS A 26 2.54 -16.17 -23.87
N TYR A 27 2.71 -15.02 -23.20
CA TYR A 27 3.23 -14.95 -21.82
C TYR A 27 2.11 -15.03 -20.79
N PRO A 28 2.33 -15.65 -19.63
CA PRO A 28 1.46 -15.44 -18.47
C PRO A 28 1.35 -13.96 -18.16
N GLY A 29 0.11 -13.49 -17.92
CA GLY A 29 -0.16 -12.08 -17.66
C GLY A 29 -0.18 -11.77 -16.15
N VAL A 30 0.42 -10.66 -15.75
CA VAL A 30 0.37 -10.14 -14.38
C VAL A 30 -0.18 -8.72 -14.41
N LEU A 31 -1.26 -8.47 -13.68
CA LEU A 31 -1.77 -7.13 -13.40
C LEU A 31 -1.24 -6.68 -12.04
N LEU A 32 -0.57 -5.53 -11.97
CA LEU A 32 -0.09 -4.94 -10.73
C LEU A 32 -1.03 -3.80 -10.29
N ILE A 33 -1.46 -3.84 -9.01
CA ILE A 33 -2.36 -2.86 -8.40
C ILE A 33 -1.63 -2.23 -7.21
N THR A 34 -1.47 -0.92 -7.26
CA THR A 34 -0.73 -0.11 -6.28
C THR A 34 -1.48 0.09 -4.95
N GLY A 35 -0.76 0.57 -3.94
CA GLY A 35 -1.26 0.91 -2.60
C GLY A 35 -2.19 2.11 -2.55
N SER A 36 -2.49 2.61 -1.35
CA SER A 36 -3.37 3.76 -1.11
C SER A 36 -2.71 5.09 -1.53
N GLY A 37 -3.54 6.12 -1.75
CA GLY A 37 -3.06 7.42 -2.16
C GLY A 37 -3.05 7.64 -3.67
N ALA A 38 -2.53 8.79 -4.10
CA ALA A 38 -2.42 9.17 -5.51
C ALA A 38 -1.20 8.47 -6.16
N GLU A 39 -1.26 7.13 -6.19
CA GLU A 39 -0.16 6.32 -6.68
C GLU A 39 -0.08 6.33 -8.21
N ASP A 40 1.15 6.56 -8.71
CA ASP A 40 1.47 6.29 -10.11
C ASP A 40 1.67 4.78 -10.35
N MET A 41 1.78 4.38 -11.60
CA MET A 41 1.93 2.98 -11.99
C MET A 41 3.19 2.29 -11.43
N ASN A 42 4.13 3.05 -10.90
CA ASN A 42 5.40 2.56 -10.37
C ASN A 42 5.38 2.47 -8.85
N GLU A 43 4.36 3.06 -8.20
CA GLU A 43 4.31 3.25 -6.74
C GLU A 43 5.58 3.95 -6.25
N THR A 44 5.80 5.17 -6.77
CA THR A 44 7.01 5.95 -6.51
C THR A 44 7.08 6.36 -5.04
N ALA A 45 7.99 5.79 -4.25
CA ALA A 45 8.05 5.96 -2.80
C ALA A 45 8.84 7.21 -2.38
N GLY A 46 8.23 8.36 -2.43
CA GLY A 46 8.80 9.63 -1.99
C GLY A 46 9.14 10.60 -3.10
N LEU A 47 9.97 11.59 -2.80
CA LEU A 47 10.34 12.67 -3.70
C LEU A 47 11.79 12.53 -4.17
N ILE A 48 12.08 13.06 -5.37
CA ILE A 48 13.47 13.24 -5.83
C ILE A 48 14.21 14.14 -4.84
N ARG A 49 15.34 13.66 -4.34
CA ARG A 49 16.21 14.40 -3.44
C ARG A 49 17.50 14.81 -4.16
N ILE A 50 18.15 15.83 -3.66
CA ILE A 50 19.50 16.21 -4.11
C ILE A 50 20.46 15.82 -3.00
N ASP A 51 21.45 15.02 -3.34
CA ASP A 51 22.55 14.72 -2.41
C ASP A 51 23.33 16.02 -2.16
N ASN A 52 23.32 16.48 -0.92
CA ASN A 52 23.96 17.74 -0.52
C ASN A 52 25.49 17.74 -0.66
N LYS A 53 26.13 16.55 -0.79
CA LYS A 53 27.58 16.43 -0.93
C LYS A 53 28.01 16.37 -2.39
N THR A 54 27.25 15.67 -3.23
CA THR A 54 27.61 15.40 -4.62
C THR A 54 26.83 16.24 -5.61
N GLY A 55 25.71 16.86 -5.20
CA GLY A 55 24.77 17.56 -6.07
C GLY A 55 23.98 16.64 -7.00
N GLN A 56 24.10 15.33 -6.86
CA GLN A 56 23.41 14.36 -7.69
C GLN A 56 21.95 14.18 -7.25
N LYS A 57 21.09 13.92 -8.23
CA LYS A 57 19.69 13.56 -7.96
C LYS A 57 19.61 12.11 -7.48
N ILE A 58 18.97 11.91 -6.33
CA ILE A 58 18.60 10.61 -5.80
C ILE A 58 17.13 10.43 -6.14
N TYR A 59 16.84 9.44 -6.98
CA TYR A 59 15.47 9.09 -7.34
C TYR A 59 14.86 8.19 -6.27
N PRO A 60 13.58 8.38 -5.95
CA PRO A 60 12.89 7.50 -5.01
C PRO A 60 12.78 6.07 -5.56
N PRO A 61 12.69 5.06 -4.68
CA PRO A 61 12.42 3.70 -5.12
C PRO A 61 11.05 3.59 -5.78
N THR A 62 10.91 2.62 -6.67
CA THR A 62 9.72 2.34 -7.46
C THR A 62 9.40 0.84 -7.38
N PRO A 63 8.87 0.34 -6.25
CA PRO A 63 8.75 -1.09 -5.97
C PRO A 63 7.90 -1.83 -7.02
N ILE A 64 6.82 -1.26 -7.48
CA ILE A 64 5.96 -1.88 -8.51
C ILE A 64 6.68 -1.94 -9.88
N PHE A 65 7.48 -0.91 -10.21
CA PHE A 65 8.33 -0.99 -11.41
C PHE A 65 9.38 -2.10 -11.29
N GLN A 66 10.02 -2.22 -10.13
CA GLN A 66 11.04 -3.25 -9.88
C GLN A 66 10.46 -4.67 -10.01
N ILE A 67 9.24 -4.90 -9.50
CA ILE A 67 8.52 -6.17 -9.70
C ILE A 67 8.24 -6.40 -11.18
N ALA A 68 7.74 -5.38 -11.90
CA ALA A 68 7.41 -5.50 -13.31
C ALA A 68 8.64 -5.82 -14.17
N GLU A 69 9.75 -5.13 -13.94
CA GLU A 69 11.03 -5.37 -14.62
C GLU A 69 11.53 -6.80 -14.35
N TYR A 70 11.59 -7.19 -13.07
CA TYR A 70 12.08 -8.50 -12.67
C TYR A 70 11.26 -9.66 -13.27
N LEU A 71 9.94 -9.55 -13.28
CA LEU A 71 9.04 -10.58 -13.84
C LEU A 71 9.07 -10.60 -15.37
N SER A 72 9.11 -9.43 -16.03
CA SER A 72 9.13 -9.38 -17.47
C SER A 72 10.42 -9.95 -18.08
N GLU A 73 11.57 -9.72 -17.44
CA GLU A 73 12.83 -10.36 -17.84
C GLU A 73 12.79 -11.90 -17.74
N ARG A 74 11.84 -12.43 -16.96
CA ARG A 74 11.71 -13.86 -16.65
C ARG A 74 10.51 -14.55 -17.27
N GLY A 75 9.86 -13.91 -18.25
CA GLY A 75 8.86 -14.56 -19.05
C GLY A 75 7.40 -14.20 -18.76
N PHE A 76 7.15 -13.14 -18.02
CA PHE A 76 5.79 -12.65 -17.77
C PHE A 76 5.49 -11.38 -18.58
N ALA A 77 4.23 -11.22 -19.01
CA ALA A 77 3.72 -9.94 -19.48
C ALA A 77 3.06 -9.19 -18.32
N VAL A 78 3.60 -8.03 -17.96
CA VAL A 78 3.21 -7.30 -16.75
C VAL A 78 2.58 -5.96 -17.12
N LEU A 79 1.32 -5.75 -16.71
CA LEU A 79 0.60 -4.50 -16.89
C LEU A 79 0.56 -3.70 -15.59
N ARG A 80 0.93 -2.42 -15.67
CA ARG A 80 0.84 -1.40 -14.62
C ARG A 80 0.04 -0.23 -15.13
N TYR A 81 -0.64 0.49 -14.25
CA TYR A 81 -1.41 1.68 -14.64
C TYR A 81 -1.44 2.71 -13.51
N ASP A 82 -1.53 4.01 -13.87
CA ASP A 82 -1.73 5.10 -12.91
C ASP A 82 -3.16 5.06 -12.38
N LYS A 83 -3.37 5.42 -11.11
CA LYS A 83 -4.74 5.64 -10.62
C LYS A 83 -5.42 6.75 -11.41
N ARG A 84 -6.76 6.71 -11.47
CA ARG A 84 -7.55 7.73 -12.19
C ARG A 84 -7.24 9.14 -11.71
N GLY A 85 -7.01 10.06 -12.65
CA GLY A 85 -6.68 11.46 -12.35
C GLY A 85 -5.27 11.69 -11.81
N VAL A 86 -4.42 10.66 -11.81
CA VAL A 86 -3.04 10.70 -11.32
C VAL A 86 -2.07 10.51 -12.47
N GLY A 87 -0.87 11.04 -12.33
CA GLY A 87 0.28 10.86 -13.22
C GLY A 87 1.55 10.59 -12.43
N THR A 88 2.67 10.62 -13.11
CA THR A 88 3.99 10.30 -12.54
C THR A 88 4.31 11.13 -11.30
N ASN A 89 5.02 10.51 -10.34
CA ASN A 89 5.45 11.13 -9.08
C ASN A 89 4.26 11.70 -8.28
N HIS A 90 3.16 10.95 -8.14
CA HIS A 90 1.97 11.34 -7.39
C HIS A 90 1.30 12.64 -7.86
N THR A 91 1.55 13.07 -9.10
CA THR A 91 0.97 14.30 -9.62
C THR A 91 -0.52 14.13 -9.86
N ILE A 92 -1.35 14.94 -9.21
CA ILE A 92 -2.79 14.97 -9.48
C ILE A 92 -3.00 15.78 -10.77
N LEU A 93 -3.33 15.07 -11.86
CA LEU A 93 -3.58 15.65 -13.18
C LEU A 93 -4.99 16.24 -13.29
N ASP A 94 -5.97 15.59 -12.64
CA ASP A 94 -7.36 16.05 -12.61
C ASP A 94 -7.91 15.97 -11.19
N SER A 95 -7.99 17.12 -10.54
CA SER A 95 -8.47 17.22 -9.16
C SER A 95 -9.96 16.91 -8.99
N ASN A 96 -10.75 16.99 -10.06
CA ASN A 96 -12.18 16.63 -9.99
C ASN A 96 -12.33 15.11 -10.06
N VAL A 97 -11.59 14.45 -10.96
CA VAL A 97 -11.59 12.99 -11.07
C VAL A 97 -11.05 12.37 -9.77
N TRP A 98 -9.91 12.86 -9.27
CA TRP A 98 -9.32 12.40 -8.02
C TRP A 98 -10.20 12.70 -6.81
N GLY A 99 -10.74 13.92 -6.71
CA GLY A 99 -11.57 14.37 -5.58
C GLY A 99 -12.92 13.66 -5.44
N ASN A 100 -13.43 13.08 -6.53
CA ASN A 100 -14.67 12.29 -6.54
C ASN A 100 -14.43 10.78 -6.57
N LEU A 101 -13.18 10.35 -6.33
CA LEU A 101 -12.82 8.93 -6.26
C LEU A 101 -13.58 8.22 -5.14
N THR A 102 -14.08 7.02 -5.45
CA THR A 102 -14.57 6.05 -4.46
C THR A 102 -13.76 4.76 -4.55
N PHE A 103 -13.80 3.93 -3.50
CA PHE A 103 -13.13 2.64 -3.53
C PHE A 103 -13.69 1.71 -4.61
N SER A 104 -15.00 1.78 -4.87
CA SER A 104 -15.63 1.04 -5.98
C SER A 104 -15.05 1.42 -7.34
N ASN A 105 -14.71 2.69 -7.55
CA ASN A 105 -14.07 3.12 -8.79
C ASN A 105 -12.69 2.47 -8.98
N LEU A 106 -11.93 2.24 -7.91
CA LEU A 106 -10.65 1.53 -8.02
C LEU A 106 -10.82 0.08 -8.45
N ILE A 107 -11.87 -0.59 -7.99
CA ILE A 107 -12.21 -1.96 -8.41
C ILE A 107 -12.64 -1.97 -9.88
N GLU A 108 -13.48 -1.03 -10.29
CA GLU A 108 -13.90 -0.88 -11.70
C GLU A 108 -12.70 -0.63 -12.62
N ASP A 109 -11.77 0.23 -12.23
CA ASP A 109 -10.56 0.53 -12.99
C ASP A 109 -9.64 -0.69 -13.11
N ALA A 110 -9.47 -1.44 -12.03
CA ALA A 110 -8.70 -2.67 -12.04
C ALA A 110 -9.34 -3.74 -12.95
N ASN A 111 -10.69 -3.84 -12.98
CA ASN A 111 -11.40 -4.72 -13.92
C ASN A 111 -11.19 -4.29 -15.37
N LYS A 112 -11.17 -3.00 -15.67
CA LYS A 112 -10.86 -2.47 -17.01
C LYS A 112 -9.40 -2.72 -17.41
N ALA A 113 -8.47 -2.53 -16.46
CA ALA A 113 -7.06 -2.86 -16.67
C ALA A 113 -6.85 -4.36 -16.92
N LEU A 114 -7.54 -5.22 -16.19
CA LEU A 114 -7.56 -6.67 -16.42
C LEU A 114 -8.07 -7.00 -17.85
N ALA A 115 -9.16 -6.38 -18.26
CA ALA A 115 -9.71 -6.59 -19.62
C ALA A 115 -8.69 -6.16 -20.70
N VAL A 116 -7.98 -5.05 -20.48
CA VAL A 116 -6.90 -4.63 -21.39
C VAL A 116 -5.77 -5.66 -21.44
N LEU A 117 -5.32 -6.15 -20.27
CA LEU A 117 -4.26 -7.17 -20.19
C LEU A 117 -4.64 -8.46 -20.95
N ILE A 118 -5.84 -9.00 -20.68
CA ILE A 118 -6.32 -10.25 -21.27
C ILE A 118 -6.41 -10.17 -22.80
N ASN A 119 -6.70 -8.99 -23.34
CA ASN A 119 -6.86 -8.78 -24.79
C ASN A 119 -5.55 -8.46 -25.53
N GLN A 120 -4.40 -8.41 -24.81
CA GLN A 120 -3.11 -8.22 -25.49
C GLN A 120 -2.71 -9.48 -26.25
N PRO A 121 -2.22 -9.35 -27.49
CA PRO A 121 -1.84 -10.51 -28.32
C PRO A 121 -0.69 -11.32 -27.69
N GLU A 122 0.16 -10.69 -26.89
CA GLU A 122 1.30 -11.30 -26.20
C GLU A 122 0.90 -12.09 -24.96
N VAL A 123 -0.35 -11.95 -24.48
CA VAL A 123 -0.80 -12.49 -23.18
C VAL A 123 -1.58 -13.78 -23.35
N ASP A 124 -1.25 -14.79 -22.53
CA ASP A 124 -2.08 -15.99 -22.35
C ASP A 124 -3.22 -15.69 -21.38
N ALA A 125 -4.42 -15.47 -21.92
CA ALA A 125 -5.61 -15.14 -21.17
C ALA A 125 -6.06 -16.22 -20.16
N ASN A 126 -5.48 -17.43 -20.22
CA ASN A 126 -5.75 -18.52 -19.30
C ASN A 126 -4.77 -18.57 -18.12
N LYS A 127 -3.75 -17.70 -18.11
CA LYS A 127 -2.66 -17.66 -17.12
C LYS A 127 -2.51 -16.26 -16.54
N ILE A 128 -3.57 -15.77 -15.92
CA ILE A 128 -3.62 -14.40 -15.37
C ILE A 128 -3.42 -14.42 -13.86
N THR A 129 -2.50 -13.59 -13.40
CA THR A 129 -2.28 -13.25 -11.98
C THR A 129 -2.66 -11.81 -11.73
N VAL A 130 -3.29 -11.55 -10.58
CA VAL A 130 -3.51 -10.19 -10.06
C VAL A 130 -2.70 -10.02 -8.78
N LEU A 131 -1.73 -9.12 -8.80
CA LEU A 131 -0.92 -8.77 -7.64
C LEU A 131 -1.35 -7.40 -7.11
N GLY A 132 -1.72 -7.34 -5.84
CA GLY A 132 -1.98 -6.08 -5.13
C GLY A 132 -0.95 -5.83 -4.05
N HIS A 133 -0.55 -4.57 -3.90
CA HIS A 133 0.23 -4.09 -2.78
C HIS A 133 -0.64 -3.22 -1.87
N SER A 134 -0.53 -3.39 -0.55
CA SER A 134 -1.24 -2.54 0.43
C SER A 134 -2.76 -2.49 0.14
N GLU A 135 -3.35 -1.33 -0.15
CA GLU A 135 -4.75 -1.19 -0.59
C GLU A 135 -5.10 -2.11 -1.76
N GLY A 136 -4.16 -2.33 -2.69
CA GLY A 136 -4.33 -3.26 -3.81
C GLY A 136 -4.67 -4.68 -3.36
N THR A 137 -4.32 -5.05 -2.13
CA THR A 137 -4.68 -6.37 -1.55
C THR A 137 -6.16 -6.48 -1.17
N LEU A 138 -6.88 -5.36 -1.01
CA LEU A 138 -8.34 -5.36 -0.93
C LEU A 138 -8.99 -5.50 -2.31
N ILE A 139 -8.33 -5.03 -3.36
CA ILE A 139 -8.85 -5.02 -4.73
C ILE A 139 -8.65 -6.40 -5.40
N SER A 140 -7.45 -6.99 -5.28
CA SER A 140 -7.10 -8.24 -5.98
C SER A 140 -8.06 -9.40 -5.75
N PRO A 141 -8.53 -9.70 -4.51
CA PRO A 141 -9.55 -10.74 -4.29
C PRO A 141 -10.88 -10.43 -4.96
N ARG A 142 -11.29 -9.15 -5.03
CA ARG A 142 -12.54 -8.73 -5.70
C ARG A 142 -12.47 -8.96 -7.20
N ILE A 143 -11.31 -8.66 -7.79
CA ILE A 143 -11.08 -8.95 -9.21
C ILE A 143 -11.17 -10.45 -9.49
N ALA A 144 -10.65 -11.30 -8.61
CA ALA A 144 -10.79 -12.75 -8.74
C ALA A 144 -12.25 -13.23 -8.58
N ILE A 145 -13.00 -12.65 -7.64
CA ILE A 145 -14.43 -12.94 -7.42
C ILE A 145 -15.27 -12.52 -8.64
N ASP A 146 -15.01 -11.33 -9.19
CA ASP A 146 -15.72 -10.81 -10.37
C ASP A 146 -15.36 -11.55 -11.67
N ASN A 147 -14.17 -12.20 -11.72
CA ASN A 147 -13.64 -12.85 -12.90
C ASN A 147 -13.21 -14.33 -12.63
N PRO A 148 -14.11 -15.20 -12.16
CA PRO A 148 -13.77 -16.50 -11.57
C PRO A 148 -13.08 -17.47 -12.54
N ASN A 149 -13.23 -17.28 -13.85
CA ASN A 149 -12.63 -18.13 -14.89
C ASN A 149 -11.38 -17.49 -15.52
N LYS A 150 -11.05 -16.25 -15.20
CA LYS A 150 -9.96 -15.49 -15.79
C LYS A 150 -8.75 -15.42 -14.87
N VAL A 151 -8.96 -15.06 -13.61
CA VAL A 151 -7.89 -14.91 -12.63
C VAL A 151 -7.56 -16.29 -12.04
N LYS A 152 -6.34 -16.75 -12.30
CA LYS A 152 -5.82 -18.03 -11.79
C LYS A 152 -5.07 -17.89 -10.49
N ASN A 153 -4.42 -16.75 -10.29
CA ASN A 153 -3.62 -16.49 -9.11
C ASN A 153 -3.88 -15.09 -8.57
N ILE A 154 -3.85 -14.94 -7.26
CA ILE A 154 -3.73 -13.62 -6.61
C ILE A 154 -2.50 -13.61 -5.71
N VAL A 155 -1.83 -12.46 -5.67
CA VAL A 155 -0.70 -12.19 -4.77
C VAL A 155 -1.04 -10.97 -3.92
N LEU A 156 -0.93 -11.11 -2.61
CA LEU A 156 -1.24 -10.09 -1.63
C LEU A 156 0.05 -9.69 -0.91
N MET A 157 0.60 -8.52 -1.26
CA MET A 157 1.85 -7.99 -0.67
C MET A 157 1.53 -6.83 0.28
N GLY A 158 1.99 -6.91 1.54
CA GLY A 158 1.61 -5.92 2.56
C GLY A 158 0.11 -5.95 2.81
N THR A 159 -0.38 -7.04 3.37
CA THR A 159 -1.78 -7.49 3.28
C THR A 159 -2.73 -6.72 4.20
N VAL A 160 -3.76 -6.10 3.64
CA VAL A 160 -4.93 -5.58 4.36
C VAL A 160 -5.95 -6.71 4.53
N ALA A 161 -6.00 -7.32 5.70
CA ALA A 161 -6.92 -8.43 5.99
C ALA A 161 -8.22 -7.97 6.66
N GLN A 162 -8.11 -7.07 7.62
CA GLN A 162 -9.18 -6.54 8.45
C GLN A 162 -9.91 -5.37 7.74
N ASN A 163 -10.87 -4.75 8.42
CA ASN A 163 -11.48 -3.51 7.92
C ASN A 163 -10.44 -2.37 7.89
N MET A 164 -10.61 -1.42 7.01
CA MET A 164 -9.71 -0.27 6.93
C MET A 164 -9.70 0.54 8.26
N SER A 165 -10.81 0.59 8.98
CA SER A 165 -10.87 1.21 10.30
C SER A 165 -9.91 0.57 11.30
N ASP A 166 -9.73 -0.76 11.27
CA ASP A 166 -8.82 -1.47 12.17
C ASP A 166 -7.36 -1.16 11.81
N ILE A 167 -7.04 -1.10 10.52
CA ILE A 167 -5.71 -0.72 10.02
C ILE A 167 -5.35 0.70 10.46
N LEU A 168 -6.28 1.63 10.28
CA LEU A 168 -6.06 3.02 10.67
C LEU A 168 -5.96 3.18 12.19
N TYR A 169 -6.75 2.43 12.96
CA TYR A 169 -6.61 2.39 14.42
C TYR A 169 -5.24 1.85 14.83
N PHE A 170 -4.76 0.81 14.16
CA PHE A 170 -3.40 0.31 14.40
C PHE A 170 -2.36 1.40 14.15
N GLN A 171 -2.39 2.05 13.00
CA GLN A 171 -1.41 3.07 12.61
C GLN A 171 -1.44 4.31 13.52
N THR A 172 -2.64 4.77 13.89
CA THR A 172 -2.82 6.07 14.58
C THR A 172 -2.90 5.95 16.10
N VAL A 173 -3.21 4.78 16.65
CA VAL A 173 -3.35 4.57 18.08
C VAL A 173 -2.43 3.45 18.58
N THR A 174 -2.59 2.23 18.07
CA THR A 174 -1.90 1.07 18.63
C THR A 174 -0.37 1.18 18.51
N LEU A 175 0.13 1.52 17.34
CA LEU A 175 1.56 1.64 17.08
C LEU A 175 2.20 2.78 17.87
N PRO A 176 1.65 4.02 17.88
CA PRO A 176 2.17 5.10 18.73
C PRO A 176 2.18 4.78 20.22
N ILE A 177 1.11 4.18 20.74
CA ILE A 177 1.05 3.76 22.15
C ILE A 177 2.09 2.68 22.45
N SER A 178 2.25 1.70 21.57
CA SER A 178 3.28 0.67 21.75
C SER A 178 4.70 1.26 21.75
N TYR A 179 4.95 2.25 20.89
CA TYR A 179 6.22 2.99 20.89
C TYR A 179 6.41 3.75 22.21
N ALA A 180 5.38 4.46 22.67
CA ALA A 180 5.41 5.19 23.91
C ALA A 180 5.75 4.27 25.10
N GLN A 181 5.08 3.13 25.20
CA GLN A 181 5.27 2.16 26.29
C GLN A 181 6.63 1.44 26.23
N LYS A 182 7.12 1.09 25.05
CA LYS A 182 8.33 0.25 24.89
C LYS A 182 9.62 1.03 24.72
N VAL A 183 9.53 2.27 24.22
CA VAL A 183 10.72 3.06 23.87
C VAL A 183 10.87 4.32 24.73
N LEU A 184 9.78 5.05 24.98
CA LEU A 184 9.84 6.31 25.72
C LEU A 184 9.67 6.12 27.23
N ASP A 185 8.78 5.24 27.65
CA ASP A 185 8.58 4.90 29.08
C ASP A 185 9.64 3.90 29.56
N LYS A 186 10.86 4.39 29.79
CA LYS A 186 12.02 3.55 30.14
C LYS A 186 11.91 2.89 31.50
N ASN A 187 11.17 3.47 32.41
CA ASN A 187 10.99 2.97 33.77
C ASN A 187 9.68 2.21 33.95
N HIS A 188 8.90 2.08 32.91
CA HIS A 188 7.63 1.33 32.85
C HIS A 188 6.59 1.79 33.90
N ASN A 189 6.55 3.10 34.20
CA ASN A 189 5.59 3.65 35.13
C ASN A 189 4.31 4.20 34.51
N GLY A 190 4.19 4.10 33.15
CA GLY A 190 3.04 4.56 32.39
C GLY A 190 3.00 6.07 32.16
N LEU A 191 4.07 6.80 32.48
CA LEU A 191 4.14 8.26 32.36
C LEU A 191 5.21 8.66 31.35
N LEU A 192 4.86 9.60 30.47
CA LEU A 192 5.79 10.22 29.53
C LEU A 192 6.05 11.67 29.90
N SER A 193 7.31 12.09 29.90
CA SER A 193 7.65 13.50 29.90
C SER A 193 7.23 14.13 28.56
N ILE A 194 6.36 15.13 28.60
CA ILE A 194 5.91 15.88 27.42
C ILE A 194 7.12 16.50 26.69
N GLN A 195 8.14 16.95 27.44
CA GLN A 195 9.34 17.52 26.88
C GLN A 195 10.17 16.48 26.10
N GLU A 196 10.35 15.28 26.64
CA GLU A 196 11.09 14.20 25.95
C GLU A 196 10.32 13.69 24.74
N ALA A 197 9.04 13.40 24.88
CA ALA A 197 8.16 12.99 23.80
C ALA A 197 8.12 14.02 22.66
N SER A 198 8.14 15.32 22.97
CA SER A 198 8.16 16.40 21.96
C SER A 198 9.49 16.56 21.23
N LYS A 199 10.57 15.95 21.70
CA LYS A 199 11.90 15.93 21.03
C LYS A 199 12.13 14.67 20.22
N ASP A 200 11.38 13.61 20.47
CA ASP A 200 11.50 12.34 19.74
C ASP A 200 10.84 12.45 18.36
N VAL A 201 11.68 12.58 17.33
CA VAL A 201 11.24 12.78 15.94
C VAL A 201 10.42 11.59 15.42
N ARG A 202 10.74 10.36 15.86
CA ARG A 202 10.02 9.16 15.45
C ARG A 202 8.63 9.13 16.06
N PHE A 203 8.54 9.44 17.35
CA PHE A 203 7.25 9.54 18.03
C PHE A 203 6.35 10.62 17.39
N GLN A 204 6.92 11.80 17.09
CA GLN A 204 6.18 12.85 16.41
C GLN A 204 5.64 12.41 15.04
N ARG A 205 6.40 11.62 14.28
CA ARG A 205 5.92 11.05 13.01
C ARG A 205 4.78 10.07 13.23
N LEU A 206 4.90 9.19 14.22
CA LEU A 206 3.87 8.19 14.55
C LEU A 206 2.53 8.83 14.96
N ILE A 207 2.57 9.95 15.68
CA ILE A 207 1.36 10.66 16.12
C ILE A 207 0.89 11.73 15.13
N GLY A 208 1.52 11.86 13.96
CA GLY A 208 1.15 12.82 12.92
C GLY A 208 1.46 14.27 13.26
N GLY A 209 2.37 14.55 14.21
CA GLY A 209 2.77 15.89 14.58
C GLY A 209 3.38 16.00 15.99
N ASN A 210 3.49 17.23 16.47
CA ASN A 210 4.02 17.47 17.80
C ASN A 210 2.99 17.09 18.86
N ILE A 211 3.36 16.28 19.87
CA ILE A 211 2.49 15.87 20.98
C ILE A 211 1.79 17.05 21.67
N ARG A 212 2.47 18.20 21.78
CA ARG A 212 1.89 19.42 22.33
C ARG A 212 0.70 19.91 21.54
N LEU A 213 0.69 19.74 20.22
CA LEU A 213 -0.43 20.15 19.36
C LEU A 213 -1.64 19.24 19.53
N ILE A 214 -1.42 17.97 19.82
CA ILE A 214 -2.47 16.98 20.07
C ILE A 214 -3.12 17.25 21.43
N LEU A 215 -2.29 17.59 22.43
CA LEU A 215 -2.73 17.82 23.80
C LEU A 215 -3.21 19.26 24.07
N THR A 216 -3.11 20.19 23.11
CA THR A 216 -3.48 21.59 23.32
C THR A 216 -4.77 21.94 22.61
N GLN A 217 -5.55 22.82 23.23
CA GLN A 217 -6.67 23.51 22.61
C GLN A 217 -6.36 24.99 22.40
N ASN A 218 -6.93 25.60 21.36
CA ASN A 218 -6.88 27.03 21.14
C ASN A 218 -8.02 27.70 21.93
N LEU A 219 -7.70 28.67 22.75
CA LEU A 219 -8.69 29.56 23.32
C LEU A 219 -9.15 30.62 22.32
N PRO A 220 -10.33 31.25 22.51
CA PRO A 220 -10.85 32.29 21.62
C PRO A 220 -9.90 33.46 21.39
N ASN A 221 -8.99 33.72 22.31
CA ASN A 221 -7.96 34.78 22.23
C ASN A 221 -6.69 34.35 21.46
N GLY A 222 -6.67 33.15 20.88
CA GLY A 222 -5.51 32.59 20.17
C GLY A 222 -4.44 31.98 21.07
N THR A 223 -4.60 32.01 22.39
CA THR A 223 -3.66 31.34 23.30
C THR A 223 -3.84 29.82 23.24
N ARG A 224 -2.73 29.10 23.20
CA ARG A 224 -2.73 27.62 23.30
C ARG A 224 -2.50 27.20 24.75
N ILE A 225 -3.39 26.36 25.27
CA ILE A 225 -3.23 25.71 26.57
C ILE A 225 -3.29 24.19 26.40
N LEU A 226 -2.69 23.45 27.32
CA LEU A 226 -2.94 22.02 27.41
C LEU A 226 -4.44 21.80 27.64
N ASN A 227 -5.02 20.91 26.88
CA ASN A 227 -6.43 20.60 26.98
C ASN A 227 -6.68 19.91 28.33
N PRO A 228 -7.47 20.49 29.24
CA PRO A 228 -7.75 19.89 30.56
C PRO A 228 -8.39 18.50 30.47
N LYS A 229 -9.02 18.17 29.33
CA LYS A 229 -9.58 16.85 29.04
C LYS A 229 -8.50 15.81 28.80
N ASP A 230 -7.41 16.21 28.13
CA ASP A 230 -6.32 15.31 27.71
C ASP A 230 -5.11 15.38 28.66
N ASN A 231 -5.06 16.38 29.56
CA ASN A 231 -4.11 16.52 30.64
C ASN A 231 -4.80 17.20 31.84
N PRO A 232 -5.67 16.47 32.57
CA PRO A 232 -6.46 17.03 33.66
C PRO A 232 -5.62 17.50 34.84
N ASN A 233 -4.43 16.94 35.06
CA ASN A 233 -3.54 17.29 36.14
C ASN A 233 -2.70 18.55 35.84
N ASN A 234 -2.69 19.03 34.60
CA ASN A 234 -1.92 20.17 34.13
C ASN A 234 -0.44 20.12 34.53
N ASP A 235 0.14 18.93 34.50
CA ASP A 235 1.54 18.70 34.83
C ASP A 235 2.43 18.58 33.58
N THR A 236 3.71 18.27 33.75
CA THR A 236 4.69 18.12 32.67
C THR A 236 4.78 16.70 32.16
N TYR A 237 3.95 15.79 32.66
CA TYR A 237 3.86 14.40 32.26
C TYR A 237 2.49 14.12 31.70
N ILE A 238 2.42 13.05 30.88
CA ILE A 238 1.18 12.51 30.36
C ILE A 238 1.11 11.01 30.65
N ASN A 239 -0.03 10.57 31.16
CA ASN A 239 -0.29 9.14 31.34
C ASN A 239 -0.64 8.52 29.97
N ILE A 240 0.09 7.44 29.62
CA ILE A 240 -0.04 6.79 28.29
C ILE A 240 -1.46 6.26 28.07
N ASP A 241 -2.03 5.60 29.06
CA ASP A 241 -3.31 4.90 28.87
C ASP A 241 -4.54 5.78 29.14
N THR A 242 -4.45 6.69 30.11
CA THR A 242 -5.61 7.50 30.52
C THR A 242 -5.68 8.87 29.87
N GLU A 243 -4.58 9.35 29.28
CA GLU A 243 -4.52 10.68 28.63
C GLU A 243 -4.09 10.60 27.17
N LEU A 244 -2.92 10.00 26.87
CA LEU A 244 -2.41 9.94 25.49
C LEU A 244 -3.30 9.07 24.59
N ARG A 245 -3.66 7.86 25.04
CA ARG A 245 -4.51 6.95 24.25
C ARG A 245 -5.86 7.56 23.90
N PRO A 246 -6.63 8.15 24.83
CA PRO A 246 -7.88 8.85 24.48
C PRO A 246 -7.69 10.00 23.50
N ALA A 247 -6.60 10.79 23.66
CA ALA A 247 -6.30 11.89 22.74
C ALA A 247 -6.02 11.40 21.30
N LEU A 248 -5.26 10.30 21.16
CA LEU A 248 -5.01 9.68 19.85
C LEU A 248 -6.27 9.06 19.24
N ILE A 249 -7.15 8.46 20.05
CA ILE A 249 -8.45 7.94 19.59
C ILE A 249 -9.32 9.09 19.06
N GLU A 250 -9.37 10.21 19.76
CA GLU A 250 -10.14 11.37 19.31
C GLU A 250 -9.55 11.98 18.04
N GLN A 251 -8.22 12.05 17.94
CA GLN A 251 -7.55 12.45 16.70
C GLN A 251 -7.88 11.48 15.56
N ALA A 252 -7.83 10.17 15.77
CA ALA A 252 -8.18 9.17 14.78
C ALA A 252 -9.62 9.36 14.27
N LYS A 253 -10.60 9.58 15.17
CA LYS A 253 -11.98 9.88 14.77
C LYS A 253 -12.09 11.09 13.87
N SER A 254 -11.24 12.10 14.05
CA SER A 254 -11.24 13.30 13.23
C SER A 254 -10.79 13.03 11.78
N PHE A 255 -9.96 12.01 11.54
CA PHE A 255 -9.57 11.60 10.18
C PHE A 255 -10.76 11.04 9.39
N PHE A 256 -11.73 10.44 10.08
CA PHE A 256 -12.89 9.77 9.50
C PHE A 256 -14.15 10.63 9.48
N SER A 257 -14.09 11.83 10.06
CA SER A 257 -15.24 12.73 10.04
C SER A 257 -15.40 13.40 8.69
N PRO A 258 -16.57 13.30 8.03
CA PRO A 258 -16.87 14.00 6.78
C PRO A 258 -16.72 15.53 6.89
N SER A 259 -16.72 16.05 8.10
CA SER A 259 -16.65 17.48 8.43
C SER A 259 -15.24 18.03 8.57
N ARG A 260 -14.19 17.29 8.26
CA ARG A 260 -12.83 17.82 8.31
C ARG A 260 -12.64 18.92 7.27
N GLN A 261 -13.05 20.13 7.62
CA GLN A 261 -12.56 21.35 6.99
C GLN A 261 -11.06 21.42 7.24
N MET A 262 -10.29 21.56 6.16
CA MET A 262 -8.84 21.72 6.23
C MET A 262 -8.51 22.85 7.20
N VAL A 263 -7.89 22.51 8.33
CA VAL A 263 -7.33 23.48 9.26
C VAL A 263 -6.18 24.18 8.53
N GLY A 264 -6.40 25.43 8.12
CA GLY A 264 -5.40 26.24 7.44
C GLY A 264 -5.79 26.84 6.08
N ALA A 265 -6.97 26.53 5.53
CA ALA A 265 -7.46 27.23 4.34
C ALA A 265 -8.14 28.56 4.75
N PRO A 266 -7.87 29.69 4.07
CA PRO A 266 -8.55 30.94 4.36
C PRO A 266 -10.05 30.80 4.10
N ALA A 267 -10.88 31.39 4.98
CA ALA A 267 -12.35 31.31 5.01
C ALA A 267 -13.09 31.87 3.77
N THR A 268 -12.38 32.16 2.69
CA THR A 268 -12.93 32.77 1.46
C THR A 268 -13.05 31.82 0.28
N ALA A 269 -12.70 30.52 0.43
CA ALA A 269 -12.88 29.55 -0.63
C ALA A 269 -14.32 29.03 -0.65
N THR A 270 -15.17 29.70 -1.42
CA THR A 270 -16.50 29.22 -1.80
C THR A 270 -16.37 27.83 -2.46
N THR A 271 -16.86 26.81 -1.75
CA THR A 271 -17.52 25.59 -2.25
C THR A 271 -16.95 24.88 -3.48
N SER A 272 -15.66 24.65 -3.53
CA SER A 272 -15.14 23.54 -4.31
C SER A 272 -14.42 22.63 -3.32
N LYS A 273 -14.99 21.46 -3.00
CA LYS A 273 -14.36 20.40 -2.20
C LYS A 273 -13.16 19.82 -2.97
N LYS A 274 -12.15 20.65 -3.23
CA LYS A 274 -10.91 20.19 -3.87
C LYS A 274 -10.16 19.35 -2.88
N CYS A 275 -10.17 18.07 -3.08
CA CYS A 275 -9.27 17.15 -2.44
C CYS A 275 -7.86 17.44 -2.95
N ILE A 276 -7.05 18.11 -2.15
CA ILE A 276 -5.66 18.44 -2.47
C ILE A 276 -4.71 17.42 -1.82
N ASN A 277 -5.20 16.65 -0.83
CA ASN A 277 -4.40 15.68 -0.11
C ASN A 277 -4.49 14.27 -0.70
N LEU A 278 -3.33 13.62 -0.75
CA LEU A 278 -3.13 12.27 -1.28
C LEU A 278 -3.98 11.19 -0.57
N GLU A 279 -4.49 11.47 0.64
CA GLU A 279 -5.06 10.46 1.56
C GLU A 279 -6.47 10.79 2.08
N GLY A 280 -7.11 11.87 1.65
CA GLY A 280 -8.23 12.40 2.42
C GLY A 280 -9.45 12.88 1.67
N CYS A 281 -9.78 12.33 0.50
CA CYS A 281 -11.03 12.66 -0.17
C CYS A 281 -12.22 12.07 0.61
N PRO A 282 -13.21 12.87 1.05
CA PRO A 282 -14.30 12.37 1.87
C PRO A 282 -15.04 11.18 1.25
N MET A 283 -15.33 11.21 -0.05
CA MET A 283 -16.02 10.11 -0.74
C MET A 283 -15.19 8.82 -0.75
N TYR A 284 -13.87 8.91 -0.95
CA TYR A 284 -12.98 7.77 -0.86
C TYR A 284 -12.97 7.21 0.56
N SER A 285 -12.75 8.06 1.57
CA SER A 285 -12.68 7.66 2.97
C SER A 285 -13.95 6.96 3.43
N GLU A 286 -15.13 7.52 3.14
CA GLU A 286 -16.42 6.90 3.45
C GLU A 286 -16.57 5.54 2.77
N SER A 287 -16.22 5.44 1.49
CA SER A 287 -16.39 4.22 0.71
C SER A 287 -15.45 3.10 1.14
N VAL A 288 -14.18 3.39 1.48
CA VAL A 288 -13.21 2.38 1.91
C VAL A 288 -13.45 1.91 3.34
N LEU A 289 -13.93 2.80 4.22
CA LEU A 289 -14.31 2.43 5.58
C LEU A 289 -15.54 1.53 5.64
N ALA A 290 -16.49 1.75 4.73
CA ALA A 290 -17.68 0.91 4.60
C ALA A 290 -17.41 -0.39 3.85
N PHE A 291 -16.19 -0.57 3.28
CA PHE A 291 -15.89 -1.70 2.44
C PHE A 291 -15.66 -2.98 3.25
N GLU A 292 -16.19 -4.08 2.74
CA GLU A 292 -16.06 -5.40 3.37
C GLU A 292 -14.59 -5.85 3.44
N SER A 293 -14.13 -6.30 4.61
CA SER A 293 -12.76 -6.79 4.82
C SER A 293 -12.46 -8.07 4.00
N ASN A 294 -11.17 -8.35 3.82
CA ASN A 294 -10.76 -9.60 3.20
C ASN A 294 -11.13 -10.81 4.08
N LEU A 295 -11.08 -10.70 5.41
CA LEU A 295 -11.50 -11.78 6.30
C LEU A 295 -12.94 -12.22 6.07
N ASN A 296 -13.82 -11.29 5.70
CA ASN A 296 -15.24 -11.59 5.44
C ASN A 296 -15.48 -12.09 4.01
N SER A 297 -14.71 -11.61 3.04
CA SER A 297 -14.97 -11.85 1.62
C SER A 297 -14.09 -12.92 0.97
N ILE A 298 -12.98 -13.31 1.59
CA ILE A 298 -12.00 -14.22 0.98
C ILE A 298 -12.60 -15.61 0.65
N SER A 299 -13.62 -16.02 1.38
CA SER A 299 -14.37 -17.27 1.09
C SER A 299 -15.12 -17.24 -0.24
N LYS A 300 -15.29 -16.06 -0.85
CA LYS A 300 -15.94 -15.87 -2.15
C LYS A 300 -14.95 -16.02 -3.31
N VAL A 301 -13.64 -16.00 -3.02
CA VAL A 301 -12.60 -16.24 -4.05
C VAL A 301 -12.74 -17.67 -4.56
N PRO A 302 -12.74 -17.88 -5.89
CA PRO A 302 -12.89 -19.21 -6.46
C PRO A 302 -11.86 -20.21 -5.93
N PRO A 303 -12.23 -21.44 -5.59
CA PRO A 303 -11.30 -22.42 -5.02
C PRO A 303 -10.17 -22.86 -5.97
N ASN A 304 -10.31 -22.56 -7.25
CA ASN A 304 -9.29 -22.80 -8.27
C ASN A 304 -8.38 -21.57 -8.51
N THR A 305 -8.49 -20.54 -7.69
CA THR A 305 -7.57 -19.39 -7.69
C THR A 305 -6.53 -19.60 -6.59
N SER A 306 -5.26 -19.75 -6.95
CA SER A 306 -4.16 -19.89 -5.99
C SER A 306 -3.86 -18.55 -5.29
N ILE A 307 -3.52 -18.57 -4.00
CA ILE A 307 -3.33 -17.37 -3.18
C ILE A 307 -1.95 -17.37 -2.53
N LEU A 308 -1.13 -16.37 -2.89
CA LEU A 308 0.11 -16.06 -2.18
C LEU A 308 -0.09 -14.82 -1.31
N ILE A 309 0.26 -14.92 -0.03
CA ILE A 309 0.31 -13.81 0.90
C ILE A 309 1.79 -13.56 1.24
N MET A 310 2.24 -12.30 1.11
CA MET A 310 3.60 -11.88 1.46
C MET A 310 3.52 -10.68 2.41
N ASN A 311 4.25 -10.71 3.52
CA ASN A 311 4.23 -9.61 4.50
C ASN A 311 5.56 -9.45 5.21
N GLY A 312 6.01 -8.20 5.38
CA GLY A 312 7.12 -7.88 6.26
C GLY A 312 6.70 -8.00 7.73
N GLU A 313 7.56 -8.55 8.60
CA GLU A 313 7.22 -8.68 10.03
C GLU A 313 7.29 -7.35 10.78
N ASN A 314 8.05 -6.39 10.25
CA ASN A 314 8.14 -5.02 10.74
C ASN A 314 7.23 -4.04 9.98
N ASP A 315 6.20 -4.55 9.31
CA ASP A 315 5.24 -3.70 8.59
C ASP A 315 4.44 -2.83 9.57
N THR A 316 4.66 -1.52 9.49
CA THR A 316 4.01 -0.51 10.33
C THR A 316 2.74 0.06 9.74
N GLN A 317 2.40 -0.31 8.50
CA GLN A 317 1.19 0.13 7.82
C GLN A 317 0.11 -0.98 7.84
N THR A 318 0.46 -2.17 7.39
CA THR A 318 -0.42 -3.35 7.40
C THR A 318 0.26 -4.47 8.21
N PRO A 319 -0.01 -4.52 9.53
CA PRO A 319 0.76 -5.38 10.43
C PRO A 319 0.64 -6.85 10.05
N VAL A 320 1.74 -7.58 10.15
CA VAL A 320 1.84 -9.02 9.82
C VAL A 320 0.75 -9.88 10.48
N HIS A 321 0.23 -9.42 11.62
CA HIS A 321 -0.91 -10.07 12.30
C HIS A 321 -2.13 -10.21 11.37
N GLY A 322 -2.41 -9.21 10.53
CA GLY A 322 -3.48 -9.28 9.54
C GLY A 322 -3.26 -10.41 8.53
N ALA A 323 -2.03 -10.55 8.02
CA ALA A 323 -1.67 -11.63 7.09
C ALA A 323 -1.81 -13.03 7.74
N LEU A 324 -1.42 -13.16 9.02
CA LEU A 324 -1.62 -14.39 9.80
C LEU A 324 -3.10 -14.73 9.98
N LEU A 325 -3.95 -13.74 10.29
CA LEU A 325 -5.40 -13.94 10.38
C LEU A 325 -6.01 -14.38 9.05
N LEU A 326 -5.55 -13.81 7.93
CA LEU A 326 -6.04 -14.19 6.61
C LEU A 326 -5.61 -15.63 6.24
N GLN A 327 -4.37 -16.00 6.54
CA GLN A 327 -3.86 -17.37 6.39
C GLN A 327 -4.67 -18.36 7.22
N GLN A 328 -4.96 -18.03 8.47
CA GLN A 328 -5.80 -18.84 9.34
C GLN A 328 -7.20 -18.99 8.73
N LYS A 329 -7.80 -17.90 8.26
CA LYS A 329 -9.13 -17.92 7.63
C LYS A 329 -9.17 -18.82 6.40
N LEU A 330 -8.16 -18.74 5.52
CA LEU A 330 -8.05 -19.61 4.35
C LEU A 330 -7.94 -21.09 4.73
N THR A 331 -7.21 -21.39 5.80
CA THR A 331 -7.12 -22.76 6.35
C THR A 331 -8.46 -23.25 6.92
N GLU A 332 -9.17 -22.41 7.67
CA GLU A 332 -10.49 -22.70 8.24
C GLU A 332 -11.53 -23.04 7.16
N ILE A 333 -11.56 -22.24 6.08
CA ILE A 333 -12.48 -22.49 4.96
C ILE A 333 -11.97 -23.58 4.00
N LYS A 334 -10.83 -24.19 4.30
CA LYS A 334 -10.18 -25.24 3.50
C LYS A 334 -9.94 -24.80 2.04
N HIS A 335 -9.48 -23.57 1.85
CA HIS A 335 -9.08 -23.13 0.51
C HIS A 335 -7.94 -24.04 0.02
N PRO A 336 -8.02 -24.65 -1.18
CA PRO A 336 -7.14 -25.76 -1.56
C PRO A 336 -5.69 -25.35 -1.79
N ASP A 337 -5.45 -24.09 -2.20
CA ASP A 337 -4.12 -23.62 -2.58
C ASP A 337 -3.86 -22.20 -2.07
N HIS A 338 -3.19 -22.10 -0.93
CA HIS A 338 -2.80 -20.83 -0.32
C HIS A 338 -1.55 -20.99 0.53
N ILE A 339 -0.73 -19.96 0.54
CA ILE A 339 0.50 -19.90 1.34
C ILE A 339 0.76 -18.48 1.84
N LEU A 340 1.29 -18.37 3.05
CA LEU A 340 1.83 -17.14 3.63
C LEU A 340 3.36 -17.25 3.74
N ILE A 341 4.06 -16.22 3.27
CA ILE A 341 5.49 -16.01 3.49
C ILE A 341 5.66 -14.72 4.28
N THR A 342 6.31 -14.79 5.45
CA THR A 342 6.67 -13.61 6.23
C THR A 342 8.17 -13.37 6.16
N TYR A 343 8.56 -12.09 6.26
CA TYR A 343 9.94 -11.67 6.10
C TYR A 343 10.42 -10.89 7.32
N PRO A 344 11.32 -11.49 8.12
CA PRO A 344 11.89 -10.83 9.29
C PRO A 344 12.58 -9.51 8.93
N SER A 345 12.41 -8.51 9.78
CA SER A 345 13.06 -7.20 9.66
C SER A 345 12.69 -6.39 8.41
N LEU A 346 11.74 -6.81 7.60
CA LEU A 346 11.23 -6.04 6.48
C LEU A 346 9.95 -5.29 6.84
N GLY A 347 9.81 -4.07 6.30
CA GLY A 347 8.65 -3.21 6.45
C GLY A 347 7.63 -3.37 5.32
N HIS A 348 6.79 -2.36 5.16
CA HIS A 348 5.65 -2.37 4.25
C HIS A 348 6.01 -2.56 2.76
N GLU A 349 7.07 -1.91 2.31
CA GLU A 349 7.57 -2.01 0.92
C GLU A 349 8.66 -3.09 0.75
N PHE A 350 8.71 -4.05 1.68
CA PHE A 350 9.70 -5.14 1.70
C PHE A 350 11.15 -4.65 1.75
N TYR A 351 11.38 -3.44 2.27
CA TYR A 351 12.71 -2.92 2.54
C TYR A 351 13.05 -3.07 4.03
N PRO A 352 14.34 -3.28 4.39
CA PRO A 352 14.76 -3.37 5.78
C PRO A 352 14.28 -2.19 6.61
N SER A 353 13.46 -2.46 7.61
CA SER A 353 12.76 -1.44 8.42
C SER A 353 12.73 -1.85 9.88
N SER A 354 12.70 -0.86 10.77
CA SER A 354 12.40 -1.12 12.17
C SER A 354 10.92 -1.38 12.36
N GLN A 355 10.57 -2.04 13.47
CA GLN A 355 9.17 -2.25 13.85
C GLN A 355 8.38 -0.96 14.17
N TRP A 356 9.02 0.20 14.04
CA TRP A 356 8.43 1.50 14.37
C TRP A 356 8.32 2.46 13.20
N GLN A 357 8.93 2.13 12.08
CA GLN A 357 9.00 3.06 10.96
C GLN A 357 9.13 2.29 9.65
N THR A 358 8.30 2.64 8.68
CA THR A 358 8.51 2.22 7.29
C THR A 358 9.71 2.98 6.72
N GLU A 359 10.68 2.23 6.21
CA GLU A 359 11.79 2.75 5.42
C GLU A 359 11.58 2.37 3.95
N HIS A 360 12.04 3.22 3.06
CA HIS A 360 11.86 3.06 1.62
C HIS A 360 13.18 2.73 0.94
N GLY A 361 13.15 1.77 0.04
CA GLY A 361 14.32 1.35 -0.72
C GLY A 361 13.96 0.26 -1.73
N PRO A 362 14.95 -0.26 -2.46
CA PRO A 362 14.70 -1.33 -3.42
C PRO A 362 14.31 -2.63 -2.70
N ILE A 363 13.37 -3.34 -3.29
CA ILE A 363 12.98 -4.68 -2.82
C ILE A 363 14.20 -5.61 -2.93
N PRO A 364 14.58 -6.31 -1.85
CA PRO A 364 15.69 -7.26 -1.88
C PRO A 364 15.48 -8.36 -2.93
N PRO A 365 16.53 -8.78 -3.65
CA PRO A 365 16.40 -9.74 -4.75
C PRO A 365 15.76 -11.08 -4.37
N TYR A 366 15.93 -11.55 -3.13
CA TYR A 366 15.36 -12.81 -2.67
C TYR A 366 13.83 -12.76 -2.56
N ILE A 367 13.24 -11.58 -2.23
CA ILE A 367 11.78 -11.38 -2.21
C ILE A 367 11.21 -11.51 -3.64
N LEU A 368 11.89 -10.89 -4.61
CA LEU A 368 11.51 -11.01 -6.02
C LEU A 368 11.67 -12.44 -6.54
N ALA A 369 12.69 -13.16 -6.03
CA ALA A 369 12.92 -14.57 -6.37
C ALA A 369 11.83 -15.48 -5.79
N ASP A 370 11.39 -15.26 -4.55
CA ASP A 370 10.30 -16.01 -3.93
C ASP A 370 8.98 -15.78 -4.69
N LEU A 371 8.67 -14.52 -5.01
CA LEU A 371 7.51 -14.16 -5.84
C LEU A 371 7.56 -14.87 -7.19
N TYR A 372 8.70 -14.78 -7.89
CA TYR A 372 8.88 -15.42 -9.20
C TYR A 372 8.73 -16.94 -9.11
N SER A 373 9.37 -17.58 -8.14
CA SER A 373 9.34 -19.06 -7.98
C SER A 373 7.93 -19.56 -7.75
N TRP A 374 7.14 -18.81 -6.95
CA TRP A 374 5.74 -19.15 -6.74
C TRP A 374 4.93 -18.96 -8.03
N LEU A 375 5.09 -17.82 -8.72
CA LEU A 375 4.39 -17.55 -9.99
C LEU A 375 4.77 -18.56 -11.08
N GLU A 376 6.03 -18.95 -11.19
CA GLU A 376 6.51 -19.96 -12.15
C GLU A 376 5.77 -21.29 -11.94
N SER A 377 5.63 -21.73 -10.69
CA SER A 377 4.97 -22.99 -10.35
C SER A 377 3.45 -22.96 -10.57
N HIS A 378 2.80 -21.79 -10.43
CA HIS A 378 1.33 -21.65 -10.50
C HIS A 378 0.83 -21.10 -11.83
N SER A 379 1.71 -20.62 -12.71
CA SER A 379 1.32 -20.10 -14.03
C SER A 379 1.42 -21.15 -15.15
N GLY A 380 1.85 -22.37 -14.84
CA GLY A 380 2.10 -23.41 -15.86
C GLY A 380 3.12 -22.96 -16.91
N PHE A 381 4.06 -22.12 -16.50
CA PHE A 381 5.13 -21.61 -17.32
C PHE A 381 6.25 -22.64 -17.35
N THR A 382 6.56 -23.18 -18.55
CA THR A 382 7.73 -24.03 -18.73
C THR A 382 8.87 -23.11 -19.17
N ARG A 383 9.89 -22.98 -18.34
CA ARG A 383 11.08 -22.19 -18.63
C ARG A 383 11.63 -22.62 -19.99
N LEU A 384 11.72 -21.71 -20.94
CA LEU A 384 12.53 -21.95 -22.14
C LEU A 384 13.97 -22.17 -21.65
N PRO A 385 14.68 -23.23 -22.14
CA PRO A 385 16.07 -23.44 -21.75
C PRO A 385 16.86 -22.16 -22.05
N ALA A 386 17.62 -21.69 -21.07
CA ALA A 386 18.53 -20.58 -21.26
C ALA A 386 19.37 -20.90 -22.51
N LEU A 387 19.32 -20.03 -23.52
CA LEU A 387 20.25 -20.12 -24.63
C LEU A 387 21.66 -19.97 -24.05
N ILE A 388 22.35 -21.08 -23.92
CA ILE A 388 23.79 -21.08 -23.59
C ILE A 388 24.44 -20.30 -24.75
N PRO A 389 25.13 -19.18 -24.49
CA PRO A 389 25.89 -18.53 -25.54
C PRO A 389 26.81 -19.57 -26.15
N SER A 390 26.66 -19.87 -27.42
CA SER A 390 27.59 -20.73 -28.13
C SER A 390 28.96 -20.10 -28.00
N SER A 391 29.84 -20.73 -27.23
CA SER A 391 31.25 -20.39 -27.21
C SER A 391 31.80 -20.65 -28.59
N ASN A 392 31.84 -19.65 -29.43
CA ASN A 392 32.62 -19.71 -30.68
C ASN A 392 34.09 -19.69 -30.26
N SER A 393 34.64 -20.89 -30.06
CA SER A 393 36.05 -21.10 -30.15
C SER A 393 36.49 -20.97 -31.60
N THR A 394 36.96 -19.82 -31.99
CA THR A 394 37.86 -19.75 -33.18
C THR A 394 39.31 -19.81 -32.68
N ALA A 395 39.79 -21.01 -32.58
CA ALA A 395 41.20 -21.23 -32.79
C ALA A 395 41.49 -21.02 -34.27
N LYS A 396 42.32 -20.03 -34.59
CA LYS A 396 43.43 -20.09 -35.53
C LYS A 396 44.20 -18.78 -35.51
#